data_cdc89847d8691610ddec23f3d40ffb01
#
_entry.id   cdc89847d8691610ddec23f3d40ffb01
#
_cell.length_a   1.000
_cell.length_b   1.000
_cell.length_c   1.000
_cell.angle_alpha   90.00
_cell.angle_beta   90.00
_cell.angle_gamma   90.00
#
_symmetry.space_group_name_H-M   'P 1'
#
loop_
_entity.id
_entity.type
_entity.pdbx_description
1 polymer ?
#
loop_
_entity_poly.entity_id
_entity_poly.type
_entity_poly.pdbx_seq_one_letter_code
_entity_poly.pdbx_strand_id
1 'polypeptide(L)'
;MLRPPFSKNLIEFNNWDVIVIGAGAAGLMASLELPDNLNVLLLNRNTSKVSSSRWAQGGIASVIKPDDSFELHIEDTLKAGDGLCDIKAVEMLVREAPNCVDNLQRLGMIFDKNLDQLSTTLEAAHSCRRVLHVKDRTGRALVEVLEDHVESKKNILHCRGVRV
;
A
#
# COMPACT_ATOMS: atom_id res chain seq x y z
N MET A 1 6.64 -19.78 29.48
CA MET A 1 7.65 -18.89 28.89
C MET A 1 7.62 -19.14 27.38
N LEU A 2 6.86 -18.33 26.63
CA LEU A 2 6.80 -18.44 25.15
C LEU A 2 8.13 -17.90 24.60
N ARG A 3 8.90 -18.76 23.97
CA ARG A 3 10.07 -18.32 23.20
C ARG A 3 9.58 -17.43 22.06
N PRO A 4 10.15 -16.23 21.88
CA PRO A 4 9.82 -15.40 20.73
C PRO A 4 10.18 -16.15 19.43
N PRO A 5 9.44 -15.96 18.33
CA PRO A 5 9.68 -16.64 17.05
C PRO A 5 11.00 -16.22 16.35
N PHE A 6 11.92 -15.60 17.05
CA PHE A 6 13.10 -14.91 16.54
C PHE A 6 14.34 -15.80 16.32
N SER A 7 14.25 -17.14 16.43
CA SER A 7 15.45 -17.91 16.79
C SER A 7 16.35 -18.37 15.65
N LYS A 8 16.11 -18.06 14.37
CA LYS A 8 17.06 -18.53 13.34
C LYS A 8 17.62 -17.47 12.38
N ASN A 9 16.89 -16.40 12.06
CA ASN A 9 17.34 -15.48 11.00
C ASN A 9 17.94 -14.14 11.50
N LEU A 10 17.75 -13.76 12.77
CA LEU A 10 18.38 -12.56 13.34
C LEU A 10 19.89 -12.66 13.47
N ILE A 11 20.45 -13.89 13.46
CA ILE A 11 21.88 -14.11 13.66
C ILE A 11 22.68 -13.88 12.36
N GLU A 12 22.04 -13.99 11.19
CA GLU A 12 22.72 -13.80 9.90
C GLU A 12 22.90 -12.32 9.52
N PHE A 13 22.07 -11.42 10.05
CA PHE A 13 22.17 -9.97 9.84
C PHE A 13 22.64 -9.28 11.13
N ASN A 14 23.93 -9.06 11.26
CA ASN A 14 24.48 -8.32 12.40
C ASN A 14 24.26 -6.80 12.30
N ASN A 15 23.94 -6.27 11.11
CA ASN A 15 23.73 -4.85 10.86
C ASN A 15 22.54 -4.65 9.94
N TRP A 16 21.70 -3.68 10.29
CA TRP A 16 20.56 -3.24 9.48
C TRP A 16 20.86 -1.86 8.93
N ASP A 17 20.67 -1.71 7.61
CA ASP A 17 20.81 -0.41 6.94
C ASP A 17 19.56 0.42 7.12
N VAL A 18 18.37 -0.24 7.13
CA VAL A 18 17.09 0.43 7.29
C VAL A 18 16.19 -0.37 8.24
N ILE A 19 15.51 0.35 9.14
CA ILE A 19 14.45 -0.20 9.98
C ILE A 19 13.13 0.46 9.61
N VAL A 20 12.16 -0.35 9.16
CA VAL A 20 10.80 0.08 8.85
C VAL A 20 9.87 -0.32 9.99
N ILE A 21 9.20 0.65 10.61
CA ILE A 21 8.29 0.42 11.73
C ILE A 21 6.85 0.47 11.23
N GLY A 22 6.18 -0.69 11.22
CA GLY A 22 4.81 -0.87 10.77
C GLY A 22 4.71 -1.58 9.43
N ALA A 23 4.05 -2.75 9.41
CA ALA A 23 3.81 -3.55 8.20
C ALA A 23 2.36 -3.38 7.70
N GLY A 24 1.88 -2.16 7.60
CA GLY A 24 0.73 -1.79 6.79
C GLY A 24 1.13 -1.57 5.33
N ALA A 25 0.20 -1.15 4.47
CA ALA A 25 0.47 -0.92 3.05
C ALA A 25 1.69 -0.03 2.80
N ALA A 26 1.82 1.09 3.55
CA ALA A 26 2.93 2.02 3.39
C ALA A 26 4.28 1.40 3.76
N GLY A 27 4.37 0.70 4.91
CA GLY A 27 5.63 0.09 5.34
C GLY A 27 6.05 -1.09 4.47
N LEU A 28 5.10 -1.90 4.00
CA LEU A 28 5.36 -2.97 3.05
C LEU A 28 5.90 -2.41 1.73
N MET A 29 5.22 -1.41 1.17
CA MET A 29 5.66 -0.77 -0.08
C MET A 29 7.02 -0.08 0.09
N ALA A 30 7.22 0.69 1.16
CA ALA A 30 8.51 1.32 1.44
C ALA A 30 9.65 0.29 1.52
N SER A 31 9.40 -0.88 2.13
CA SER A 31 10.39 -1.94 2.20
C SER A 31 10.74 -2.54 0.83
N LEU A 32 9.75 -2.61 -0.08
CA LEU A 32 9.94 -3.15 -1.44
C LEU A 32 10.66 -2.18 -2.37
N GLU A 33 10.50 -0.87 -2.16
CA GLU A 33 11.14 0.19 -2.95
C GLU A 33 12.61 0.42 -2.56
N LEU A 34 13.05 -0.13 -1.43
CA LEU A 34 14.46 -0.03 -1.04
C LEU A 34 15.34 -0.90 -1.93
N PRO A 35 16.57 -0.44 -2.26
CA PRO A 35 17.53 -1.21 -3.03
C PRO A 35 17.85 -2.57 -2.42
N ASP A 36 18.02 -3.59 -3.26
CA ASP A 36 18.25 -4.98 -2.84
C ASP A 36 19.59 -5.21 -2.08
N ASN A 37 20.52 -4.26 -2.18
CA ASN A 37 21.78 -4.29 -1.45
C ASN A 37 21.68 -3.76 -0.01
N LEU A 38 20.53 -3.26 0.41
CA LEU A 38 20.29 -2.82 1.79
C LEU A 38 19.62 -3.93 2.60
N ASN A 39 20.12 -4.17 3.82
CA ASN A 39 19.49 -5.07 4.78
C ASN A 39 18.35 -4.32 5.49
N VAL A 40 17.12 -4.79 5.32
CA VAL A 40 15.91 -4.12 5.82
C VAL A 40 15.30 -4.94 6.95
N LEU A 41 15.07 -4.30 8.09
CA LEU A 41 14.29 -4.87 9.20
C LEU A 41 12.89 -4.25 9.21
N LEU A 42 11.88 -5.04 8.83
CA LEU A 42 10.49 -4.62 8.90
C LEU A 42 9.85 -5.14 10.19
N LEU A 43 9.43 -4.22 11.05
CA LEU A 43 8.83 -4.53 12.35
C LEU A 43 7.31 -4.41 12.32
N ASN A 44 6.61 -5.43 12.82
CA ASN A 44 5.17 -5.43 12.96
C ASN A 44 4.77 -5.76 14.41
N ARG A 45 3.92 -4.90 15.00
CA ARG A 45 3.40 -5.10 16.36
C ARG A 45 2.56 -6.37 16.48
N ASN A 46 1.79 -6.69 15.47
CA ASN A 46 0.88 -7.83 15.49
C ASN A 46 1.60 -9.12 15.08
N THR A 47 1.29 -10.22 15.76
CA THR A 47 1.72 -11.56 15.39
C THR A 47 0.89 -12.15 14.25
N SER A 48 -0.35 -11.71 14.12
CA SER A 48 -1.29 -12.13 13.08
C SER A 48 -1.30 -11.13 11.91
N LYS A 49 -1.80 -11.57 10.76
CA LYS A 49 -1.99 -10.74 9.55
C LYS A 49 -3.15 -9.73 9.74
N VAL A 50 -3.07 -8.88 10.77
CA VAL A 50 -4.07 -7.85 11.10
C VAL A 50 -3.46 -6.47 10.99
N SER A 51 -4.02 -5.62 10.13
CA SER A 51 -3.66 -4.22 10.01
C SER A 51 -4.88 -3.40 9.57
N SER A 52 -4.89 -2.09 9.83
CA SER A 52 -5.94 -1.20 9.31
C SER A 52 -6.00 -1.25 7.78
N SER A 53 -4.83 -1.34 7.12
CA SER A 53 -4.76 -1.49 5.67
C SER A 53 -5.45 -2.76 5.18
N ARG A 54 -5.33 -3.88 5.90
CA ARG A 54 -5.97 -5.15 5.54
C ARG A 54 -7.49 -5.10 5.67
N TRP A 55 -8.01 -4.31 6.59
CA TRP A 55 -9.44 -4.13 6.83
C TRP A 55 -10.08 -3.00 6.00
N ALA A 56 -9.29 -2.27 5.22
CA ALA A 56 -9.81 -1.23 4.34
C ALA A 56 -10.68 -1.87 3.24
N GLN A 57 -11.95 -1.48 3.21
CA GLN A 57 -12.95 -1.99 2.27
C GLN A 57 -13.11 -1.08 1.05
N GLY A 58 -12.77 0.21 1.18
CA GLY A 58 -12.80 1.17 0.08
C GLY A 58 -11.85 0.78 -1.06
N GLY A 59 -11.68 1.67 -2.00
CA GLY A 59 -10.83 1.45 -3.16
C GLY A 59 -9.60 2.34 -3.17
N ILE A 60 -8.98 2.39 -4.33
CA ILE A 60 -7.87 3.28 -4.65
C ILE A 60 -8.32 4.23 -5.74
N ALA A 61 -8.37 5.53 -5.43
CA ALA A 61 -8.75 6.55 -6.40
C ALA A 61 -7.57 6.85 -7.35
N SER A 62 -7.83 6.79 -8.66
CA SER A 62 -6.82 7.08 -9.68
C SER A 62 -7.48 7.57 -10.96
N VAL A 63 -6.88 8.58 -11.58
CA VAL A 63 -7.31 9.11 -12.89
C VAL A 63 -6.80 8.17 -13.97
N ILE A 64 -7.67 7.28 -14.46
CA ILE A 64 -7.35 6.29 -15.48
C ILE A 64 -8.26 6.35 -16.71
N LYS A 65 -9.32 7.16 -16.65
CA LYS A 65 -10.31 7.28 -17.72
C LYS A 65 -10.21 8.63 -18.42
N PRO A 66 -10.56 8.69 -19.72
CA PRO A 66 -10.46 9.91 -20.51
C PRO A 66 -11.50 10.99 -20.13
N ASP A 67 -12.57 10.62 -19.41
CA ASP A 67 -13.61 11.51 -18.91
C ASP A 67 -13.29 12.08 -17.52
N ASP A 68 -12.10 11.82 -16.99
CA ASP A 68 -11.60 12.33 -15.72
C ASP A 68 -10.30 13.14 -15.93
N SER A 69 -9.90 13.95 -14.94
CA SER A 69 -8.66 14.72 -14.95
C SER A 69 -8.00 14.80 -13.58
N PHE A 70 -6.69 15.05 -13.58
CA PHE A 70 -5.95 15.29 -12.34
C PHE A 70 -6.48 16.52 -11.60
N GLU A 71 -6.84 17.56 -12.33
CA GLU A 71 -7.37 18.81 -11.79
C GLU A 71 -8.67 18.58 -11.05
N LEU A 72 -9.61 17.82 -11.62
CA LEU A 72 -10.87 17.45 -10.95
C LEU A 72 -10.61 16.60 -9.70
N HIS A 73 -9.68 15.67 -9.75
CA HIS A 73 -9.37 14.82 -8.58
C HIS A 73 -8.70 15.64 -7.47
N ILE A 74 -7.81 16.58 -7.82
CA ILE A 74 -7.18 17.50 -6.86
C ILE A 74 -8.26 18.39 -6.21
N GLU A 75 -9.16 18.98 -7.00
CA GLU A 75 -10.25 19.81 -6.50
C GLU A 75 -11.17 19.04 -5.53
N ASP A 76 -11.61 17.84 -5.92
CA ASP A 76 -12.42 16.97 -5.06
C ASP A 76 -11.72 16.68 -3.73
N THR A 77 -10.42 16.39 -3.78
CA THR A 77 -9.61 16.06 -2.58
C THR A 77 -9.47 17.28 -1.67
N LEU A 78 -9.15 18.45 -2.22
CA LEU A 78 -9.03 19.69 -1.46
C LEU A 78 -10.35 20.09 -0.82
N LYS A 79 -11.45 19.96 -1.56
CA LYS A 79 -12.80 20.22 -1.07
C LYS A 79 -13.18 19.28 0.08
N ALA A 80 -12.90 17.98 -0.05
CA ALA A 80 -13.17 17.01 1.02
C ALA A 80 -12.32 17.26 2.27
N GLY A 81 -11.11 17.77 2.09
CA GLY A 81 -10.18 18.08 3.17
C GLY A 81 -10.46 19.37 3.93
N ASP A 82 -11.41 20.17 3.48
CA ASP A 82 -11.93 21.39 4.15
C ASP A 82 -10.83 22.32 4.70
N GLY A 83 -9.81 22.59 3.89
CA GLY A 83 -8.68 23.46 4.24
C GLY A 83 -7.55 22.81 5.04
N LEU A 84 -7.63 21.51 5.36
CA LEU A 84 -6.59 20.79 6.12
C LEU A 84 -5.53 20.14 5.21
N CYS A 85 -5.68 20.19 3.89
CA CYS A 85 -4.78 19.56 2.95
C CYS A 85 -3.50 20.38 2.71
N ASP A 86 -2.36 19.70 2.63
CA ASP A 86 -1.18 20.21 1.94
C ASP A 86 -1.39 20.07 0.43
N ILE A 87 -1.48 21.17 -0.28
CA ILE A 87 -1.79 21.20 -1.72
C ILE A 87 -0.73 20.42 -2.53
N LYS A 88 0.55 20.58 -2.21
CA LYS A 88 1.64 19.90 -2.92
C LYS A 88 1.60 18.39 -2.72
N ALA A 89 1.26 17.96 -1.50
CA ALA A 89 1.10 16.55 -1.20
C ALA A 89 -0.10 15.95 -1.96
N VAL A 90 -1.22 16.68 -2.06
CA VAL A 90 -2.39 16.27 -2.85
C VAL A 90 -2.04 16.16 -4.34
N GLU A 91 -1.38 17.18 -4.91
CA GLU A 91 -0.96 17.16 -6.31
C GLU A 91 -0.04 15.98 -6.61
N MET A 92 0.96 15.73 -5.77
CA MET A 92 1.86 14.59 -5.91
C MET A 92 1.10 13.27 -5.85
N LEU A 93 0.27 13.06 -4.84
CA LEU A 93 -0.51 11.84 -4.63
C LEU A 93 -1.42 11.54 -5.84
N VAL A 94 -2.13 12.56 -6.33
CA VAL A 94 -3.08 12.41 -7.43
C VAL A 94 -2.35 12.11 -8.75
N ARG A 95 -1.25 12.80 -9.03
CA ARG A 95 -0.50 12.62 -10.29
C ARG A 95 0.27 11.30 -10.33
N GLU A 96 0.74 10.81 -9.18
CA GLU A 96 1.46 9.53 -9.09
C GLU A 96 0.53 8.31 -9.01
N ALA A 97 -0.76 8.50 -8.68
CA ALA A 97 -1.70 7.41 -8.50
C ALA A 97 -1.79 6.42 -9.69
N PRO A 98 -1.82 6.86 -10.98
CA PRO A 98 -1.83 5.93 -12.10
C PRO A 98 -0.59 5.03 -12.14
N ASN A 99 0.60 5.59 -11.92
CA ASN A 99 1.85 4.83 -11.88
C ASN A 99 1.85 3.82 -10.72
N CYS A 100 1.31 4.22 -9.56
CA CYS A 100 1.17 3.31 -8.42
C CYS A 100 0.21 2.15 -8.72
N VAL A 101 -0.92 2.42 -9.39
CA VAL A 101 -1.87 1.38 -9.82
C VAL A 101 -1.21 0.39 -10.78
N ASP A 102 -0.49 0.89 -11.78
CA ASP A 102 0.25 0.05 -12.73
C ASP A 102 1.30 -0.81 -12.03
N ASN A 103 2.02 -0.24 -11.07
CA ASN A 103 2.99 -0.99 -10.28
C ASN A 103 2.33 -2.09 -9.45
N LEU A 104 1.22 -1.80 -8.79
CA LEU A 104 0.45 -2.81 -8.05
C LEU A 104 -0.04 -3.95 -8.95
N GLN A 105 -0.47 -3.65 -10.18
CA GLN A 105 -0.84 -4.68 -11.16
C GLN A 105 0.37 -5.54 -11.57
N ARG A 106 1.55 -4.94 -11.76
CA ARG A 106 2.79 -5.70 -12.05
C ARG A 106 3.21 -6.59 -10.88
N LEU A 107 2.94 -6.16 -9.65
CA LEU A 107 3.13 -6.98 -8.45
C LEU A 107 2.06 -8.07 -8.30
N GLY A 108 1.07 -8.14 -9.19
CA GLY A 108 0.06 -9.19 -9.20
C GLY A 108 -1.26 -8.81 -8.55
N MET A 109 -1.48 -7.54 -8.21
CA MET A 109 -2.80 -7.10 -7.74
C MET A 109 -3.82 -7.13 -8.88
N ILE A 110 -4.93 -7.83 -8.69
CA ILE A 110 -5.99 -7.98 -9.69
C ILE A 110 -7.18 -7.14 -9.24
N PHE A 111 -7.35 -5.97 -9.87
CA PHE A 111 -8.53 -5.13 -9.69
C PHE A 111 -9.72 -5.70 -10.47
N ASP A 112 -10.92 -5.38 -10.03
CA ASP A 112 -12.15 -5.75 -10.73
C ASP A 112 -12.20 -5.10 -12.12
N LYS A 113 -12.72 -5.84 -13.08
CA LYS A 113 -12.85 -5.40 -14.47
C LYS A 113 -14.30 -5.50 -14.94
N ASN A 114 -14.66 -4.61 -15.85
CA ASN A 114 -15.85 -4.72 -16.67
C ASN A 114 -15.41 -4.93 -18.12
N LEU A 115 -15.68 -6.11 -18.67
CA LEU A 115 -15.03 -6.61 -19.90
C LEU A 115 -13.49 -6.59 -19.69
N ASP A 116 -12.75 -5.96 -20.57
CA ASP A 116 -11.28 -5.87 -20.49
C ASP A 116 -10.77 -4.60 -19.80
N GLN A 117 -11.65 -3.69 -19.38
CA GLN A 117 -11.28 -2.43 -18.74
C GLN A 117 -11.42 -2.50 -17.22
N LEU A 118 -10.53 -1.78 -16.51
CA LEU A 118 -10.60 -1.63 -15.05
C LEU A 118 -11.95 -1.01 -14.66
N SER A 119 -12.64 -1.65 -13.73
CA SER A 119 -13.90 -1.15 -13.18
C SER A 119 -13.64 -0.07 -12.15
N THR A 120 -14.37 1.04 -12.26
CA THR A 120 -14.30 2.13 -11.28
C THR A 120 -15.68 2.47 -10.75
N THR A 121 -15.75 2.83 -9.48
CA THR A 121 -16.96 3.31 -8.80
C THR A 121 -16.89 4.81 -8.54
N LEU A 122 -18.07 5.41 -8.35
CA LEU A 122 -18.23 6.74 -7.81
C LEU A 122 -18.43 6.60 -6.29
N GLU A 123 -17.50 7.16 -5.54
CA GLU A 123 -17.57 7.21 -4.09
C GLU A 123 -17.88 8.62 -3.61
N ALA A 124 -18.27 8.77 -2.35
CA ALA A 124 -18.52 10.08 -1.75
C ALA A 124 -17.30 11.01 -1.90
N ALA A 125 -17.57 12.29 -2.13
CA ALA A 125 -16.59 13.36 -2.38
C ALA A 125 -15.86 13.30 -3.73
N HIS A 126 -16.08 12.30 -4.57
CA HIS A 126 -15.56 12.27 -5.94
C HIS A 126 -16.60 12.72 -6.95
N SER A 127 -16.20 13.60 -7.87
CA SER A 127 -17.05 14.07 -9.00
C SER A 127 -17.08 13.09 -10.18
N CYS A 128 -16.05 12.22 -10.29
CA CYS A 128 -15.91 11.23 -11.35
C CYS A 128 -15.74 9.81 -10.79
N ARG A 129 -16.06 8.82 -11.64
CA ARG A 129 -15.84 7.39 -11.33
C ARG A 129 -14.36 7.05 -11.48
N ARG A 130 -13.60 7.10 -10.38
CA ARG A 130 -12.15 6.87 -10.38
C ARG A 130 -11.67 5.89 -9.32
N VAL A 131 -12.56 5.33 -8.51
CA VAL A 131 -12.18 4.45 -7.41
C VAL A 131 -12.11 3.01 -7.90
N LEU A 132 -10.90 2.47 -7.97
CA LEU A 132 -10.59 1.07 -8.27
C LEU A 132 -10.79 0.21 -7.04
N HIS A 133 -11.30 -1.00 -7.22
CA HIS A 133 -11.56 -1.90 -6.09
C HIS A 133 -11.31 -3.37 -6.44
N VAL A 134 -11.22 -4.20 -5.41
CA VAL A 134 -11.25 -5.66 -5.47
C VAL A 134 -12.44 -6.10 -4.59
N LYS A 135 -13.64 -6.11 -5.17
CA LYS A 135 -14.90 -6.34 -4.44
C LYS A 135 -14.98 -5.42 -3.20
N ASP A 136 -15.22 -5.98 -2.02
CA ASP A 136 -15.26 -5.32 -0.71
C ASP A 136 -13.98 -5.52 0.12
N ARG A 137 -12.88 -5.94 -0.51
CA ARG A 137 -11.64 -6.35 0.17
C ARG A 137 -10.36 -5.79 -0.45
N THR A 138 -10.42 -4.59 -1.00
CA THR A 138 -9.29 -3.95 -1.70
C THR A 138 -8.05 -3.89 -0.83
N GLY A 139 -8.17 -3.46 0.41
CA GLY A 139 -7.04 -3.39 1.34
C GLY A 139 -6.45 -4.76 1.66
N ARG A 140 -7.28 -5.79 1.77
CA ARG A 140 -6.81 -7.16 1.95
C ARG A 140 -6.01 -7.65 0.76
N ALA A 141 -6.51 -7.46 -0.46
CA ALA A 141 -5.82 -7.85 -1.68
C ALA A 141 -4.47 -7.12 -1.82
N LEU A 142 -4.44 -5.82 -1.54
CA LEU A 142 -3.22 -5.02 -1.53
C LEU A 142 -2.18 -5.57 -0.54
N VAL A 143 -2.57 -5.77 0.71
CA VAL A 143 -1.64 -6.23 1.76
C VAL A 143 -1.13 -7.64 1.46
N GLU A 144 -1.98 -8.55 0.97
CA GLU A 144 -1.56 -9.92 0.61
C GLU A 144 -0.49 -9.91 -0.48
N VAL A 145 -0.70 -9.16 -1.56
CA VAL A 145 0.28 -9.03 -2.64
C VAL A 145 1.62 -8.46 -2.13
N LEU A 146 1.57 -7.38 -1.35
CA LEU A 146 2.79 -6.75 -0.84
C LEU A 146 3.53 -7.65 0.18
N GLU A 147 2.80 -8.35 1.06
CA GLU A 147 3.40 -9.30 2.02
C GLU A 147 4.12 -10.44 1.28
N ASP A 148 3.49 -11.03 0.25
CA ASP A 148 4.09 -12.12 -0.52
C ASP A 148 5.41 -11.68 -1.19
N HIS A 149 5.45 -10.46 -1.73
CA HIS A 149 6.68 -9.90 -2.29
C HIS A 149 7.74 -9.62 -1.22
N VAL A 150 7.39 -9.04 -0.08
CA VAL A 150 8.31 -8.83 1.05
C VAL A 150 8.89 -10.17 1.54
N GLU A 151 8.05 -11.20 1.68
CA GLU A 151 8.49 -12.53 2.14
C GLU A 151 9.40 -13.24 1.12
N SER A 152 9.33 -12.88 -0.15
CA SER A 152 10.20 -13.41 -1.21
C SER A 152 11.59 -12.75 -1.24
N LYS A 153 11.76 -11.56 -0.67
CA LYS A 153 13.01 -10.80 -0.67
C LYS A 153 13.97 -11.30 0.40
N LYS A 154 15.20 -11.66 0.00
CA LYS A 154 16.23 -12.19 0.91
C LYS A 154 16.84 -11.12 1.83
N ASN A 155 16.84 -9.88 1.40
CA ASN A 155 17.39 -8.74 2.11
C ASN A 155 16.39 -8.07 3.08
N ILE A 156 15.14 -8.56 3.16
CA ILE A 156 14.12 -8.05 4.07
C ILE A 156 13.79 -9.09 5.14
N LEU A 157 14.00 -8.75 6.42
CA LEU A 157 13.52 -9.56 7.53
C LEU A 157 12.24 -8.96 8.11
N HIS A 158 11.12 -9.65 7.93
CA HIS A 158 9.83 -9.26 8.49
C HIS A 158 9.62 -9.87 9.88
N CYS A 159 9.77 -9.07 10.93
CA CYS A 159 9.56 -9.47 12.32
C CYS A 159 8.17 -9.08 12.81
N ARG A 160 7.39 -10.09 13.22
CA ARG A 160 6.03 -9.92 13.77
C ARG A 160 6.02 -10.04 15.30
N GLY A 161 5.09 -9.36 15.96
CA GLY A 161 4.94 -9.40 17.42
C GLY A 161 5.92 -8.52 18.18
N VAL A 162 6.55 -7.55 17.51
CA VAL A 162 7.51 -6.62 18.10
C VAL A 162 6.83 -5.30 18.41
N ARG A 163 6.96 -4.82 19.64
CA ARG A 163 6.56 -3.47 20.04
C ARG A 163 7.82 -2.60 20.16
N VAL A 164 7.77 -1.47 19.52
CA VAL A 164 8.79 -0.40 19.57
C VAL A 164 8.25 0.74 20.39
#